data_47f53b9ead38b4b50b16b25f9e91e84a
#
_entry.id   47f53b9ead38b4b50b16b25f9e91e84a
#
_cell.length_a   1.000
_cell.length_b   1.000
_cell.length_c   1.000
_cell.angle_alpha   90.00
_cell.angle_beta   90.00
_cell.angle_gamma   90.00
#
_symmetry.space_group_name_H-M   'P 1'
#
loop_
_entity.id
_entity.type
_entity.pdbx_description
1 polymer ?
#
loop_
_entity_poly.entity_id
_entity_poly.type
_entity_poly.pdbx_seq_one_letter_code
_entity_poly.pdbx_strand_id
1 'polypeptide(L)'
;MDIFSEIIVAAVEKAKNAVVKIDKFSRIRGKERITGSGSGFVFSSDGLILTNAHVIDNSDLLNVTSLDGNEFTGELTGIDKDTDIAIIKIFGTGYTPVKLGVSSDLKIGQLVIAIGNPLGYQHSVSTGVLSAVGRTMRTPGGHLVDDILQSDTALNPGNSGGPLIDTN
;
A
#
# COMPACT_ATOMS: atom_id res chain seq x y z
N MET A 1 2.81 -15.69 24.08
CA MET A 1 1.81 -15.13 23.12
C MET A 1 0.98 -16.32 22.66
N ASP A 2 -0.28 -16.15 22.35
CA ASP A 2 -1.08 -17.23 21.73
C ASP A 2 -0.69 -17.43 20.26
N ILE A 3 -0.99 -18.62 19.72
CA ILE A 3 -0.59 -19.00 18.36
C ILE A 3 -1.15 -18.05 17.29
N PHE A 4 -2.35 -17.54 17.47
CA PHE A 4 -2.95 -16.61 16.52
C PHE A 4 -2.18 -15.30 16.45
N SER A 5 -1.86 -14.74 17.61
CA SER A 5 -1.03 -13.52 17.69
C SER A 5 0.38 -13.73 17.13
N GLU A 6 0.98 -14.90 17.37
CA GLU A 6 2.31 -15.22 16.82
C GLU A 6 2.33 -15.24 15.29
N ILE A 7 1.32 -15.82 14.68
CA ILE A 7 1.17 -15.85 13.20
C ILE A 7 1.10 -14.43 12.64
N ILE A 8 0.23 -13.57 13.23
CA ILE A 8 0.06 -12.18 12.76
C ILE A 8 1.35 -11.39 12.92
N VAL A 9 1.96 -11.45 14.10
CA VAL A 9 3.22 -10.73 14.38
C VAL A 9 4.32 -11.18 13.41
N ALA A 10 4.47 -12.47 13.18
CA ALA A 10 5.47 -13.00 12.25
C ALA A 10 5.27 -12.51 10.81
N ALA A 11 4.01 -12.46 10.33
CA ALA A 11 3.70 -11.96 9.00
C ALA A 11 3.99 -10.45 8.88
N VAL A 12 3.60 -9.66 9.89
CA VAL A 12 3.87 -8.22 9.93
C VAL A 12 5.37 -7.93 9.95
N GLU A 13 6.14 -8.65 10.76
CA GLU A 13 7.61 -8.50 10.85
C GLU A 13 8.32 -8.73 9.50
N LYS A 14 7.81 -9.66 8.67
CA LYS A 14 8.35 -9.92 7.33
C LYS A 14 8.09 -8.75 6.36
N ALA A 15 6.95 -8.08 6.47
CA ALA A 15 6.49 -7.10 5.47
C ALA A 15 6.75 -5.64 5.89
N LYS A 16 6.82 -5.34 7.19
CA LYS A 16 6.80 -3.96 7.70
C LYS A 16 7.87 -3.04 7.11
N ASN A 17 9.08 -3.56 6.85
CA ASN A 17 10.19 -2.74 6.34
C ASN A 17 9.99 -2.31 4.87
N ALA A 18 9.10 -2.97 4.15
CA ALA A 18 8.75 -2.59 2.79
C ALA A 18 7.63 -1.53 2.76
N VAL A 19 6.86 -1.38 3.84
CA VAL A 19 5.71 -0.46 3.88
C VAL A 19 6.18 0.96 4.17
N VAL A 20 5.79 1.89 3.32
CA VAL A 20 6.22 3.28 3.36
C VAL A 20 5.01 4.22 3.49
N LYS A 21 5.26 5.41 4.02
CA LYS A 21 4.37 6.54 3.92
C LYS A 21 4.62 7.29 2.63
N ILE A 22 3.57 7.81 2.02
CA ILE A 22 3.64 8.67 0.84
C ILE A 22 2.88 9.96 1.15
N ASP A 23 3.58 11.09 1.10
CA ASP A 23 3.00 12.43 1.16
C ASP A 23 3.02 13.04 -0.24
N LYS A 24 1.85 13.54 -0.67
CA LYS A 24 1.76 14.32 -1.90
C LYS A 24 1.74 15.81 -1.59
N PHE A 25 2.52 16.55 -2.34
CA PHE A 25 2.60 18.00 -2.25
C PHE A 25 2.04 18.65 -3.50
N SER A 26 1.40 19.80 -3.31
CA SER A 26 1.00 20.68 -4.40
C SER A 26 1.41 22.12 -4.09
N ARG A 27 1.72 22.87 -5.13
CA ARG A 27 2.09 24.27 -5.00
C ARG A 27 0.85 25.15 -4.90
N ILE A 28 0.55 25.61 -3.68
CA ILE A 28 -0.60 26.47 -3.40
C ILE A 28 -0.07 27.88 -3.08
N ARG A 29 -0.44 28.88 -3.87
CA ARG A 29 0.01 30.28 -3.73
C ARG A 29 1.54 30.42 -3.62
N GLY A 30 2.27 29.65 -4.46
CA GLY A 30 3.73 29.67 -4.50
C GLY A 30 4.44 28.92 -3.37
N LYS A 31 3.69 28.26 -2.46
CA LYS A 31 4.25 27.43 -1.37
C LYS A 31 3.88 25.98 -1.56
N GLU A 32 4.80 25.08 -1.32
CA GLU A 32 4.55 23.64 -1.27
C GLU A 32 3.80 23.30 0.01
N ARG A 33 2.73 22.53 -0.13
CA ARG A 33 1.91 22.05 0.98
C ARG A 33 1.55 20.59 0.76
N ILE A 34 1.52 19.83 1.84
CA ILE A 34 0.95 18.47 1.84
C ILE A 34 -0.53 18.59 1.54
N THR A 35 -0.98 17.92 0.48
CA THR A 35 -2.39 17.91 0.03
C THR A 35 -3.03 16.54 0.19
N GLY A 36 -2.26 15.55 0.61
CA GLY A 36 -2.74 14.21 0.95
C GLY A 36 -1.61 13.32 1.39
N SER A 37 -1.97 12.26 2.09
CA SER A 37 -1.06 11.23 2.55
C SER A 37 -1.69 9.86 2.40
N GLY A 38 -0.87 8.85 2.20
CA GLY A 38 -1.26 7.45 2.15
C GLY A 38 -0.07 6.54 2.38
N SER A 39 -0.24 5.31 2.03
CA SER A 39 0.77 4.26 2.14
C SER A 39 1.19 3.74 0.78
N GLY A 40 2.27 3.02 0.73
CA GLY A 40 2.73 2.22 -0.38
C GLY A 40 3.60 1.10 0.13
N PHE A 41 4.07 0.26 -0.77
CA PHE A 41 5.04 -0.77 -0.40
C PHE A 41 6.04 -1.03 -1.51
N VAL A 42 7.28 -1.25 -1.11
CA VAL A 42 8.36 -1.64 -2.02
C VAL A 42 8.14 -3.07 -2.48
N PHE A 43 8.07 -3.29 -3.79
CA PHE A 43 7.91 -4.62 -4.38
C PHE A 43 9.09 -5.07 -5.25
N SER A 44 10.09 -4.19 -5.41
CA SER A 44 11.32 -4.49 -6.17
C SER A 44 12.55 -3.96 -5.44
N SER A 45 13.66 -4.70 -5.50
CA SER A 45 14.91 -4.35 -4.84
C SER A 45 15.59 -3.08 -5.39
N ASP A 46 15.16 -2.62 -6.56
CA ASP A 46 15.62 -1.36 -7.17
C ASP A 46 14.77 -0.15 -6.78
N GLY A 47 13.81 -0.30 -5.84
CA GLY A 47 13.06 0.81 -5.25
C GLY A 47 11.77 1.17 -5.99
N LEU A 48 11.12 0.21 -6.68
CA LEU A 48 9.76 0.40 -7.16
C LEU A 48 8.76 0.18 -6.04
N ILE A 49 7.82 1.11 -5.91
CA ILE A 49 6.76 1.14 -4.90
C ILE A 49 5.42 1.07 -5.59
N LEU A 50 4.56 0.19 -5.12
CA LEU A 50 3.16 0.11 -5.49
C LEU A 50 2.31 0.90 -4.49
N THR A 51 1.34 1.67 -5.01
CA THR A 51 0.37 2.43 -4.22
C THR A 51 -0.92 2.60 -5.02
N ASN A 52 -1.92 3.25 -4.43
CA ASN A 52 -3.13 3.62 -5.16
C ASN A 52 -2.94 4.92 -5.97
N ALA A 53 -3.60 5.01 -7.12
CA ALA A 53 -3.56 6.19 -7.97
C ALA A 53 -4.09 7.43 -7.23
N HIS A 54 -5.19 7.32 -6.48
CA HIS A 54 -5.79 8.43 -5.74
C HIS A 54 -4.86 9.01 -4.65
N VAL A 55 -3.91 8.20 -4.12
CA VAL A 55 -2.94 8.65 -3.11
C VAL A 55 -2.01 9.70 -3.71
N ILE A 56 -1.64 9.56 -4.99
CA ILE A 56 -0.63 10.40 -5.64
C ILE A 56 -1.19 11.32 -6.73
N ASP A 57 -2.46 11.19 -7.08
CA ASP A 57 -3.08 11.95 -8.17
C ASP A 57 -2.99 13.47 -7.92
N ASN A 58 -2.71 14.22 -9.00
CA ASN A 58 -2.56 15.68 -8.96
C ASN A 58 -1.49 16.20 -7.99
N SER A 59 -0.39 15.44 -7.79
CA SER A 59 0.77 15.90 -7.01
C SER A 59 1.82 16.58 -7.89
N ASP A 60 2.43 17.66 -7.37
CA ASP A 60 3.61 18.27 -7.98
C ASP A 60 4.90 17.59 -7.51
N LEU A 61 4.88 17.04 -6.29
CA LEU A 61 6.00 16.36 -5.66
C LEU A 61 5.50 15.24 -4.75
N LEU A 62 6.23 14.14 -4.72
CA LEU A 62 6.00 13.01 -3.82
C LEU A 62 7.17 12.86 -2.85
N ASN A 63 6.88 12.79 -1.56
CA ASN A 63 7.83 12.41 -0.53
C ASN A 63 7.47 11.03 0.01
N VAL A 64 8.45 10.14 0.05
CA VAL A 64 8.31 8.78 0.57
C VAL A 64 9.12 8.67 1.84
N THR A 65 8.49 8.26 2.94
CA THR A 65 9.16 8.04 4.22
C THR A 65 9.14 6.55 4.57
N SER A 66 10.34 5.98 4.76
CA SER A 66 10.49 4.59 5.22
C SER A 66 10.22 4.46 6.73
N LEU A 67 10.12 3.23 7.22
CA LEU A 67 9.96 2.95 8.65
C LEU A 67 11.08 3.55 9.51
N ASP A 68 12.31 3.58 9.00
CA ASP A 68 13.49 4.13 9.69
C ASP A 68 13.53 5.67 9.68
N GLY A 69 12.49 6.32 9.10
CA GLY A 69 12.42 7.76 8.99
C GLY A 69 13.26 8.37 7.85
N ASN A 70 13.85 7.55 6.99
CA ASN A 70 14.54 8.05 5.81
C ASN A 70 13.52 8.59 4.80
N GLU A 71 13.83 9.76 4.22
CA GLU A 71 12.98 10.43 3.24
C GLU A 71 13.59 10.34 1.84
N PHE A 72 12.73 10.08 0.86
CA PHE A 72 13.09 9.94 -0.54
C PHE A 72 12.12 10.76 -1.40
N THR A 73 12.64 11.37 -2.46
CA THR A 73 11.77 11.90 -3.52
C THR A 73 11.25 10.75 -4.36
N GLY A 74 9.93 10.66 -4.51
CA GLY A 74 9.29 9.68 -5.37
C GLY A 74 9.09 10.22 -6.78
N GLU A 75 9.44 9.43 -7.80
CA GLU A 75 9.19 9.74 -9.19
C GLU A 75 8.07 8.84 -9.74
N LEU A 76 7.04 9.44 -10.33
CA LEU A 76 5.95 8.70 -10.96
C LEU A 76 6.46 7.90 -12.16
N THR A 77 6.35 6.57 -12.09
CA THR A 77 6.73 5.65 -13.18
C THR A 77 5.54 5.24 -14.03
N GLY A 78 4.38 5.05 -13.41
CA GLY A 78 3.14 4.68 -14.10
C GLY A 78 1.93 4.88 -13.21
N ILE A 79 0.79 5.16 -13.84
CA ILE A 79 -0.49 5.34 -13.15
C ILE A 79 -1.61 4.79 -14.03
N ASP A 80 -2.48 4.02 -13.42
CA ASP A 80 -3.75 3.58 -13.97
C ASP A 80 -4.88 4.03 -13.03
N LYS A 81 -5.63 5.04 -13.46
CA LYS A 81 -6.73 5.61 -12.67
C LYS A 81 -7.98 4.73 -12.68
N ASP A 82 -8.11 3.87 -13.67
CA ASP A 82 -9.27 3.00 -13.81
C ASP A 82 -9.22 1.84 -12.81
N THR A 83 -8.04 1.27 -12.59
CA THR A 83 -7.80 0.24 -11.57
C THR A 83 -7.34 0.81 -10.22
N ASP A 84 -7.14 2.13 -10.14
CA ASP A 84 -6.62 2.82 -8.96
C ASP A 84 -5.23 2.33 -8.52
N ILE A 85 -4.34 2.07 -9.49
CA ILE A 85 -2.98 1.60 -9.25
C ILE A 85 -1.96 2.64 -9.72
N ALA A 86 -0.89 2.82 -8.96
CA ALA A 86 0.25 3.62 -9.36
C ALA A 86 1.57 3.00 -8.93
N ILE A 87 2.60 3.26 -9.72
CA ILE A 87 3.97 2.85 -9.45
C ILE A 87 4.83 4.10 -9.37
N ILE A 88 5.58 4.24 -8.28
CA ILE A 88 6.58 5.27 -8.08
C ILE A 88 7.94 4.65 -7.86
N LYS A 89 8.98 5.38 -8.24
CA LYS A 89 10.38 5.01 -8.08
C LYS A 89 11.02 5.89 -7.01
N ILE A 90 11.78 5.26 -6.11
CA ILE A 90 12.73 5.93 -5.24
C ILE A 90 14.14 5.47 -5.58
N PHE A 91 15.14 6.35 -5.41
CA PHE A 91 16.53 6.05 -5.72
C PHE A 91 17.31 5.77 -4.45
N GLY A 92 18.12 4.72 -4.49
CA GLY A 92 18.93 4.25 -3.37
C GLY A 92 19.19 2.76 -3.47
N THR A 93 19.68 2.18 -2.39
CA THR A 93 20.01 0.76 -2.28
C THR A 93 19.55 0.20 -0.94
N GLY A 94 19.49 -1.13 -0.82
CA GLY A 94 19.19 -1.79 0.46
C GLY A 94 17.71 -1.95 0.76
N TYR A 95 16.85 -1.76 -0.24
CA TYR A 95 15.41 -2.00 -0.06
C TYR A 95 15.11 -3.49 0.11
N THR A 96 14.22 -3.80 1.05
CA THR A 96 13.71 -5.16 1.26
C THR A 96 12.28 -5.23 0.70
N PRO A 97 12.10 -5.75 -0.52
CA PRO A 97 10.78 -5.81 -1.13
C PRO A 97 9.90 -6.90 -0.50
N VAL A 98 8.58 -6.68 -0.48
CA VAL A 98 7.63 -7.77 -0.26
C VAL A 98 7.47 -8.59 -1.52
N LYS A 99 7.30 -9.90 -1.35
CA LYS A 99 6.97 -10.80 -2.45
C LYS A 99 5.49 -10.67 -2.79
N LEU A 100 5.20 -10.42 -4.06
CA LEU A 100 3.82 -10.45 -4.55
C LEU A 100 3.28 -11.88 -4.57
N GLY A 101 2.09 -12.06 -4.02
CA GLY A 101 1.36 -13.33 -4.04
C GLY A 101 0.60 -13.55 -5.35
N VAL A 102 -0.05 -14.69 -5.44
CA VAL A 102 -0.91 -15.08 -6.56
C VAL A 102 -2.35 -15.09 -6.08
N SER A 103 -3.14 -14.09 -6.51
CA SER A 103 -4.51 -13.89 -6.01
C SER A 103 -5.47 -15.03 -6.37
N SER A 104 -5.20 -15.76 -7.47
CA SER A 104 -6.00 -16.94 -7.86
C SER A 104 -5.92 -18.11 -6.88
N ASP A 105 -4.88 -18.16 -6.06
CA ASP A 105 -4.67 -19.26 -5.09
C ASP A 105 -5.36 -19.01 -3.75
N LEU A 106 -5.87 -17.79 -3.56
CA LEU A 106 -6.51 -17.37 -2.32
C LEU A 106 -7.87 -18.02 -2.12
N LYS A 107 -8.22 -18.29 -0.85
CA LYS A 107 -9.46 -18.94 -0.46
C LYS A 107 -10.29 -18.05 0.46
N ILE A 108 -11.60 -18.09 0.28
CA ILE A 108 -12.56 -17.44 1.19
C ILE A 108 -12.34 -17.99 2.61
N GLY A 109 -12.32 -17.10 3.59
CA GLY A 109 -12.00 -17.40 4.99
C GLY A 109 -10.50 -17.39 5.33
N GLN A 110 -9.61 -17.23 4.34
CA GLN A 110 -8.19 -17.08 4.58
C GLN A 110 -7.91 -15.78 5.35
N LEU A 111 -7.07 -15.87 6.38
CA LEU A 111 -6.63 -14.72 7.16
C LEU A 111 -5.84 -13.75 6.28
N VAL A 112 -6.15 -12.48 6.38
CA VAL A 112 -5.43 -11.40 5.71
C VAL A 112 -5.15 -10.25 6.67
N ILE A 113 -4.08 -9.54 6.41
CA ILE A 113 -3.55 -8.47 7.25
C ILE A 113 -3.30 -7.26 6.36
N ALA A 114 -3.98 -6.15 6.66
CA ALA A 114 -3.70 -4.87 6.01
C ALA A 114 -2.66 -4.11 6.84
N ILE A 115 -1.65 -3.58 6.16
CA ILE A 115 -0.59 -2.80 6.78
C ILE A 115 -0.53 -1.44 6.08
N GLY A 116 -0.60 -0.36 6.87
CA GLY A 116 -0.35 0.99 6.41
C GLY A 116 0.72 1.69 7.23
N ASN A 117 1.20 2.81 6.75
CA ASN A 117 2.13 3.68 7.49
C ASN A 117 1.66 5.15 7.42
N PRO A 118 0.49 5.46 8.01
CA PRO A 118 -0.16 6.77 7.85
C PRO A 118 0.65 7.94 8.40
N LEU A 119 1.51 7.69 9.41
CA LEU A 119 2.27 8.73 10.11
C LEU A 119 3.79 8.69 9.82
N GLY A 120 4.27 7.68 9.08
CA GLY A 120 5.68 7.52 8.74
C GLY A 120 6.56 6.90 9.83
N TYR A 121 6.08 6.77 11.05
CA TYR A 121 6.87 6.25 12.19
C TYR A 121 6.27 4.99 12.83
N GLN A 122 5.00 4.72 12.54
CA GLN A 122 4.28 3.60 13.14
C GLN A 122 3.34 2.99 12.12
N HIS A 123 3.42 1.67 11.97
CA HIS A 123 2.47 0.94 11.15
C HIS A 123 1.10 0.89 11.81
N SER A 124 0.07 1.00 11.00
CA SER A 124 -1.29 0.63 11.35
C SER A 124 -1.56 -0.76 10.79
N VAL A 125 -1.88 -1.70 11.65
CA VAL A 125 -2.14 -3.09 11.29
C VAL A 125 -3.57 -3.42 11.64
N SER A 126 -4.29 -4.02 10.70
CA SER A 126 -5.61 -4.60 10.93
C SER A 126 -5.72 -5.97 10.28
N THR A 127 -6.48 -6.85 10.91
CA THR A 127 -6.64 -8.23 10.48
C THR A 127 -8.10 -8.50 10.14
N GLY A 128 -8.32 -9.44 9.23
CA GLY A 128 -9.62 -9.92 8.84
C GLY A 128 -9.48 -11.19 8.02
N VAL A 129 -10.55 -11.57 7.33
CA VAL A 129 -10.55 -12.70 6.41
C VAL A 129 -10.99 -12.27 5.02
N LEU A 130 -10.62 -13.03 4.02
CA LEU A 130 -11.19 -12.89 2.69
C LEU A 130 -12.66 -13.31 2.71
N SER A 131 -13.55 -12.36 2.49
CA SER A 131 -15.01 -12.59 2.43
C SER A 131 -15.45 -13.04 1.04
N ALA A 132 -14.74 -12.59 -0.01
CA ALA A 132 -14.95 -13.04 -1.38
C ALA A 132 -13.69 -12.86 -2.23
N VAL A 133 -13.58 -13.64 -3.29
CA VAL A 133 -12.55 -13.55 -4.34
C VAL A 133 -13.20 -13.48 -5.72
N GLY A 134 -12.49 -12.94 -6.70
CA GLY A 134 -12.98 -12.87 -8.08
C GLY A 134 -14.21 -11.99 -8.26
N ARG A 135 -14.39 -10.93 -7.46
CA ARG A 135 -15.48 -9.97 -7.63
C ARG A 135 -15.19 -9.04 -8.79
N THR A 136 -16.23 -8.67 -9.52
CA THR A 136 -16.19 -7.58 -10.50
C THR A 136 -16.86 -6.35 -9.91
N MET A 137 -16.22 -5.20 -10.00
CA MET A 137 -16.76 -3.92 -9.54
C MET A 137 -16.70 -2.89 -10.67
N ARG A 138 -17.69 -2.01 -10.71
CA ARG A 138 -17.68 -0.85 -11.61
C ARG A 138 -17.08 0.35 -10.89
N THR A 139 -16.05 0.92 -11.48
CA THR A 139 -15.42 2.14 -10.96
C THR A 139 -16.35 3.35 -11.16
N PRO A 140 -16.13 4.46 -10.45
CA PRO A 140 -16.87 5.71 -10.69
C PRO A 140 -16.77 6.22 -12.13
N GLY A 141 -15.68 5.91 -12.85
CA GLY A 141 -15.49 6.21 -14.28
C GLY A 141 -16.26 5.28 -15.23
N GLY A 142 -16.97 4.26 -14.69
CA GLY A 142 -17.79 3.33 -15.48
C GLY A 142 -17.05 2.09 -15.98
N HIS A 143 -15.75 1.97 -15.77
CA HIS A 143 -14.93 0.81 -16.15
C HIS A 143 -15.21 -0.37 -15.22
N LEU A 144 -15.08 -1.59 -15.73
CA LEU A 144 -15.15 -2.82 -14.94
C LEU A 144 -13.74 -3.20 -14.50
N VAL A 145 -13.59 -3.49 -13.24
CA VAL A 145 -12.37 -4.07 -12.65
C VAL A 145 -12.74 -5.45 -12.14
N ASP A 146 -12.06 -6.46 -12.66
CA ASP A 146 -12.25 -7.85 -12.30
C ASP A 146 -11.26 -8.29 -11.21
N ASP A 147 -11.46 -9.49 -10.67
CA ASP A 147 -10.59 -10.16 -9.70
C ASP A 147 -10.37 -9.37 -8.39
N ILE A 148 -11.36 -8.58 -7.99
CA ILE A 148 -11.32 -7.84 -6.74
C ILE A 148 -11.47 -8.80 -5.56
N LEU A 149 -10.62 -8.61 -4.56
CA LEU A 149 -10.68 -9.26 -3.28
C LEU A 149 -11.56 -8.45 -2.31
N GLN A 150 -12.49 -9.10 -1.65
CA GLN A 150 -13.30 -8.50 -0.59
C GLN A 150 -12.86 -9.05 0.77
N SER A 151 -12.67 -8.17 1.73
CA SER A 151 -12.29 -8.53 3.11
C SER A 151 -13.08 -7.70 4.11
N ASP A 152 -13.23 -8.21 5.32
CA ASP A 152 -13.75 -7.49 6.48
C ASP A 152 -12.63 -6.78 7.29
N THR A 153 -11.41 -6.80 6.78
CA THR A 153 -10.27 -6.09 7.36
C THR A 153 -10.56 -4.58 7.43
N ALA A 154 -10.38 -3.98 8.60
CA ALA A 154 -10.60 -2.55 8.76
C ALA A 154 -9.55 -1.73 7.98
N LEU A 155 -10.02 -0.99 6.97
CA LEU A 155 -9.20 -0.08 6.18
C LEU A 155 -9.34 1.33 6.75
N ASN A 156 -8.42 1.72 7.60
CA ASN A 156 -8.40 3.05 8.20
C ASN A 156 -7.81 4.10 7.24
N PRO A 157 -8.17 5.38 7.38
CA PRO A 157 -7.53 6.48 6.65
C PRO A 157 -6.00 6.42 6.79
N GLY A 158 -5.30 6.55 5.67
CA GLY A 158 -3.84 6.42 5.59
C GLY A 158 -3.32 5.01 5.27
N ASN A 159 -4.15 3.96 5.36
CA ASN A 159 -3.79 2.63 4.88
C ASN A 159 -3.90 2.48 3.35
N SER A 160 -4.60 3.41 2.67
CA SER A 160 -4.73 3.42 1.21
C SER A 160 -3.37 3.30 0.54
N GLY A 161 -3.22 2.38 -0.39
CA GLY A 161 -1.97 2.05 -1.08
C GLY A 161 -1.05 1.06 -0.34
N GLY A 162 -1.33 0.76 0.93
CA GLY A 162 -0.61 -0.27 1.68
C GLY A 162 -0.97 -1.70 1.21
N PRO A 163 -0.11 -2.69 1.52
CA PRO A 163 -0.34 -4.07 1.13
C PRO A 163 -1.43 -4.74 1.96
N LEU A 164 -2.16 -5.65 1.32
CA LEU A 164 -2.90 -6.72 1.98
C LEU A 164 -2.05 -7.99 1.88
N ILE A 165 -1.62 -8.52 3.00
CA ILE A 165 -0.75 -9.70 3.05
C ILE A 165 -1.49 -10.90 3.64
N ASP A 166 -1.03 -12.09 3.30
CA ASP A 166 -1.41 -13.33 3.97
C ASP A 166 -0.37 -13.71 5.07
N THR A 167 -0.45 -14.90 5.57
CA THR A 167 0.42 -15.40 6.66
C THR A 167 1.62 -16.22 6.18
N ASN A 168 1.86 -16.30 4.84
CA ASN A 168 2.93 -17.13 4.25
C ASN A 168 4.26 -16.40 4.02
#